data_70828fdde5f72235d7276bebf3051158
#
_entry.id   70828fdde5f72235d7276bebf3051158
#
_cell.length_a   1.000
_cell.length_b   1.000
_cell.length_c   1.000
_cell.angle_alpha   90.00
_cell.angle_beta   90.00
_cell.angle_gamma   90.00
#
_symmetry.space_group_name_H-M   'P 1'
#
loop_
_entity.id
_entity.type
_entity.pdbx_description
1 polymer ?
#
loop_
_entity_poly.entity_id
_entity_poly.type
_entity_poly.pdbx_seq_one_letter_code
_entity_poly.pdbx_strand_id
1 'polypeptide(L)'
;MALFSSRRQFLFTAASLLRAQETDVTFSSGIKVVNTLVTVQNRSGELIHDLSKDDFKLLEDARPQTIRYFSQQSDLPLTLGLMVDTSMSQEKVMDAERGASMRFLEQMFRETKDHVFLMQFDMTIQLRQALTSSLKPLYDVLPFVDTPTRRELMAGGSAGTLLFDAIIKASKDIMKPLQGRKALIVLSDGVDVGSEAHLSDAIEAAQRADTLIYSIEFSDATFYGRHFLGGNEGRNALMKLASETGGGFFSVSKKLSIEQIFSLIEAELRNQYSIGYVSDKPCTISEFRKIQLTLKQKGLIVQARTKYWAQP
;
A
#
# COMPACT_ATOMS: atom_id res chain seq x y z
N MET A 1 -35.99 -86.75 18.93
CA MET A 1 -36.56 -86.35 20.25
C MET A 1 -36.37 -84.84 20.39
N ALA A 2 -37.49 -84.14 20.26
CA ALA A 2 -37.88 -82.80 20.73
C ALA A 2 -36.84 -81.71 20.71
N LEU A 3 -36.93 -80.71 19.74
CA LEU A 3 -37.79 -79.54 19.73
C LEU A 3 -37.46 -78.55 20.85
N PHE A 4 -37.05 -77.34 20.43
CA PHE A 4 -37.86 -76.15 20.61
C PHE A 4 -37.29 -74.98 19.78
N SER A 5 -38.12 -74.54 18.87
CA SER A 5 -38.03 -73.29 18.11
C SER A 5 -38.29 -72.10 19.01
N SER A 6 -37.49 -71.01 18.87
CA SER A 6 -37.90 -69.68 19.32
C SER A 6 -37.57 -68.62 18.26
N ARG A 7 -38.63 -68.23 17.59
CA ARG A 7 -38.65 -67.05 16.69
C ARG A 7 -38.50 -65.79 17.53
N ARG A 8 -37.42 -65.03 17.32
CA ARG A 8 -37.36 -63.61 17.72
C ARG A 8 -37.53 -62.78 16.46
N GLN A 9 -38.70 -62.15 16.36
CA GLN A 9 -39.00 -61.12 15.38
C GLN A 9 -38.15 -59.89 15.72
N PHE A 10 -37.25 -59.50 14.80
CA PHE A 10 -36.61 -58.17 14.84
C PHE A 10 -37.47 -57.20 14.05
N LEU A 11 -38.08 -56.27 14.78
CA LEU A 11 -38.72 -55.08 14.23
C LEU A 11 -37.64 -54.17 13.73
N PHE A 12 -37.44 -54.02 12.43
CA PHE A 12 -36.67 -52.97 11.83
C PHE A 12 -37.51 -51.68 11.83
N THR A 13 -37.23 -50.79 12.74
CA THR A 13 -37.70 -49.39 12.65
C THR A 13 -36.86 -48.69 11.63
N ALA A 14 -37.43 -48.41 10.47
CA ALA A 14 -36.85 -47.52 9.45
C ALA A 14 -36.87 -46.07 9.98
N ALA A 15 -35.73 -45.63 10.50
CA ALA A 15 -35.53 -44.21 10.76
C ALA A 15 -35.26 -43.52 9.40
N SER A 16 -36.25 -42.84 8.92
CA SER A 16 -36.13 -41.92 7.77
C SER A 16 -35.23 -40.76 8.14
N LEU A 17 -33.97 -40.82 7.74
CA LEU A 17 -33.07 -39.67 7.75
C LEU A 17 -33.57 -38.68 6.71
N LEU A 18 -34.35 -37.68 7.16
CA LEU A 18 -34.51 -36.44 6.42
C LEU A 18 -33.17 -35.75 6.33
N ARG A 19 -32.49 -35.95 5.23
CA ARG A 19 -31.36 -35.13 4.84
C ARG A 19 -31.92 -33.76 4.45
N ALA A 20 -31.81 -32.80 5.35
CA ALA A 20 -31.97 -31.39 5.01
C ALA A 20 -30.93 -31.09 3.95
N GLN A 21 -31.35 -30.88 2.70
CA GLN A 21 -30.55 -30.22 1.70
C GLN A 21 -30.36 -28.78 2.21
N GLU A 22 -29.20 -28.50 2.77
CA GLU A 22 -28.70 -27.15 2.84
C GLU A 22 -28.54 -26.69 1.39
N THR A 23 -29.52 -25.95 0.92
CA THR A 23 -29.37 -25.13 -0.28
C THR A 23 -28.38 -24.08 0.10
N ASP A 24 -27.12 -24.29 -0.27
CA ASP A 24 -26.14 -23.23 -0.36
C ASP A 24 -26.74 -22.16 -1.29
N VAL A 25 -27.40 -21.19 -0.70
CA VAL A 25 -27.80 -19.97 -1.39
C VAL A 25 -26.50 -19.20 -1.57
N THR A 26 -25.79 -19.52 -2.64
CA THR A 26 -24.69 -18.73 -3.13
C THR A 26 -25.29 -17.40 -3.57
N PHE A 27 -25.31 -16.41 -2.66
CA PHE A 27 -25.58 -15.03 -3.03
C PHE A 27 -24.42 -14.52 -3.88
N SER A 28 -24.41 -14.81 -5.17
CA SER A 28 -23.52 -14.22 -6.15
C SER A 28 -24.15 -12.95 -6.77
N SER A 29 -24.75 -12.12 -5.96
CA SER A 29 -24.89 -10.70 -6.28
C SER A 29 -23.94 -9.92 -5.41
N GLY A 30 -22.65 -10.08 -5.65
CA GLY A 30 -21.60 -9.37 -4.94
C GLY A 30 -21.75 -7.88 -5.21
N ILE A 31 -22.42 -7.17 -4.29
CA ILE A 31 -22.37 -5.70 -4.28
C ILE A 31 -20.91 -5.31 -4.10
N LYS A 32 -20.28 -4.86 -5.19
CA LYS A 32 -18.88 -4.41 -5.14
C LYS A 32 -18.82 -3.06 -4.44
N VAL A 33 -18.30 -3.07 -3.23
CA VAL A 33 -18.01 -1.85 -2.46
C VAL A 33 -16.67 -1.29 -2.91
N VAL A 34 -16.69 -0.06 -3.38
CA VAL A 34 -15.47 0.71 -3.61
C VAL A 34 -15.06 1.34 -2.28
N ASN A 35 -13.93 0.90 -1.74
CA ASN A 35 -13.39 1.43 -0.49
C ASN A 35 -12.23 2.37 -0.79
N THR A 36 -12.18 3.51 -0.12
CA THR A 36 -11.10 4.50 -0.23
C THR A 36 -10.62 4.91 1.15
N LEU A 37 -9.33 4.78 1.37
CA LEU A 37 -8.67 5.30 2.56
C LEU A 37 -8.41 6.79 2.39
N VAL A 38 -8.65 7.55 3.44
CA VAL A 38 -8.64 9.01 3.41
C VAL A 38 -7.94 9.56 4.63
N THR A 39 -6.94 10.37 4.42
CA THR A 39 -6.33 11.20 5.46
C THR A 39 -6.85 12.63 5.31
N VAL A 40 -7.21 13.25 6.41
CA VAL A 40 -7.61 14.67 6.46
C VAL A 40 -6.72 15.42 7.41
N GLN A 41 -6.18 16.54 6.94
CA GLN A 41 -5.34 17.41 7.76
C GLN A 41 -5.67 18.89 7.53
N ASN A 42 -5.32 19.70 8.52
CA ASN A 42 -5.39 21.13 8.36
C ASN A 42 -4.13 21.65 7.62
N ARG A 43 -4.05 22.96 7.40
CA ARG A 43 -2.92 23.60 6.70
C ARG A 43 -1.59 23.53 7.47
N SER A 44 -1.63 23.28 8.78
CA SER A 44 -0.44 23.05 9.62
C SER A 44 0.02 21.58 9.64
N GLY A 45 -0.68 20.67 8.94
CA GLY A 45 -0.36 19.24 8.90
C GLY A 45 -0.92 18.44 10.06
N GLU A 46 -1.77 19.04 10.90
CA GLU A 46 -2.43 18.33 12.00
C GLU A 46 -3.57 17.47 11.46
N LEU A 47 -3.61 16.20 11.88
CA LEU A 47 -4.64 15.26 11.46
C LEU A 47 -5.98 15.56 12.10
N ILE A 48 -7.06 15.46 11.35
CA ILE A 48 -8.43 15.71 11.78
C ILE A 48 -9.15 14.38 11.94
N HIS A 49 -9.68 14.11 13.13
CA HIS A 49 -10.21 12.79 13.51
C HIS A 49 -11.69 12.77 13.85
N ASP A 50 -12.36 13.93 13.90
CA ASP A 50 -13.73 14.12 14.40
C ASP A 50 -14.77 14.33 13.28
N LEU A 51 -14.41 13.99 12.03
CA LEU A 51 -15.31 14.13 10.90
C LEU A 51 -16.29 12.96 10.82
N SER A 52 -17.49 13.26 10.35
CA SER A 52 -18.55 12.31 10.02
C SER A 52 -18.64 12.08 8.49
N LYS A 53 -19.40 11.06 8.07
CA LYS A 53 -19.64 10.84 6.63
C LYS A 53 -20.31 12.03 5.94
N ASP A 54 -21.07 12.82 6.70
CA ASP A 54 -21.85 13.94 6.16
C ASP A 54 -20.99 15.17 5.85
N ASP A 55 -19.74 15.19 6.34
CA ASP A 55 -18.76 16.23 6.04
C ASP A 55 -18.13 16.05 4.68
N PHE A 56 -18.22 14.86 4.11
CA PHE A 56 -17.60 14.51 2.82
C PHE A 56 -18.57 14.66 1.65
N LYS A 57 -18.01 15.05 0.52
CA LYS A 57 -18.62 15.03 -0.79
C LYS A 57 -17.84 14.07 -1.69
N LEU A 58 -18.50 13.05 -2.22
CA LEU A 58 -17.89 12.02 -3.06
C LEU A 58 -18.48 12.08 -4.47
N LEU A 59 -17.61 12.16 -5.46
CA LEU A 59 -17.96 12.03 -6.87
C LEU A 59 -17.19 10.86 -7.50
N GLU A 60 -17.86 10.11 -8.37
CA GLU A 60 -17.24 9.15 -9.29
C GLU A 60 -17.54 9.59 -10.73
N ASP A 61 -16.51 9.78 -11.55
CA ASP A 61 -16.64 10.31 -12.91
C ASP A 61 -17.55 11.56 -12.98
N ALA A 62 -17.34 12.48 -12.02
CA ALA A 62 -18.13 13.70 -11.81
C ALA A 62 -19.60 13.48 -11.37
N ARG A 63 -20.04 12.26 -11.09
CA ARG A 63 -21.39 11.94 -10.60
C ARG A 63 -21.39 11.80 -9.10
N PRO A 64 -22.32 12.45 -8.35
CA PRO A 64 -22.42 12.31 -6.91
C PRO A 64 -22.68 10.83 -6.51
N GLN A 65 -21.95 10.37 -5.50
CA GLN A 65 -22.11 9.04 -4.93
C GLN A 65 -22.52 9.12 -3.47
N THR A 66 -23.30 8.15 -3.01
CA THR A 66 -23.72 8.06 -1.62
C THR A 66 -22.72 7.23 -0.82
N ILE A 67 -22.11 7.82 0.21
CA ILE A 67 -21.26 7.12 1.17
C ILE A 67 -22.15 6.18 2.00
N ARG A 68 -21.94 4.87 1.85
CA ARG A 68 -22.70 3.84 2.58
C ARG A 68 -21.97 3.34 3.81
N TYR A 69 -20.64 3.25 3.73
CA TYR A 69 -19.78 2.76 4.79
C TYR A 69 -18.81 3.86 5.16
N PHE A 70 -18.71 4.09 6.45
CA PHE A 70 -17.82 5.11 7.01
C PHE A 70 -17.30 4.63 8.34
N SER A 71 -16.00 4.57 8.48
CA SER A 71 -15.35 4.25 9.75
C SER A 71 -13.99 4.91 9.83
N GLN A 72 -13.57 5.24 11.04
CA GLN A 72 -12.19 5.56 11.34
C GLN A 72 -11.53 4.28 11.83
N GLN A 73 -10.53 3.81 11.12
CA GLN A 73 -9.94 2.50 11.37
C GLN A 73 -8.49 2.65 11.81
N SER A 74 -8.25 2.62 13.10
CA SER A 74 -6.90 2.65 13.66
C SER A 74 -6.28 1.26 13.89
N ASP A 75 -7.10 0.21 13.98
CA ASP A 75 -6.66 -1.12 14.45
C ASP A 75 -6.64 -2.23 13.38
N LEU A 76 -6.91 -1.92 12.13
CA LEU A 76 -6.83 -2.92 11.06
C LEU A 76 -5.38 -3.33 10.77
N PRO A 77 -5.17 -4.61 10.36
CA PRO A 77 -3.87 -5.07 9.86
C PRO A 77 -3.37 -4.19 8.71
N LEU A 78 -2.06 -3.98 8.69
CA LEU A 78 -1.38 -3.19 7.67
C LEU A 78 -0.28 -4.03 7.02
N THR A 79 -0.25 -4.03 5.69
CA THR A 79 0.88 -4.57 4.93
C THR A 79 1.74 -3.42 4.43
N LEU A 80 3.01 -3.44 4.80
CA LEU A 80 4.00 -2.44 4.41
C LEU A 80 5.03 -3.03 3.45
N GLY A 81 5.37 -2.30 2.41
CA GLY A 81 6.57 -2.52 1.63
C GLY A 81 7.55 -1.38 1.89
N LEU A 82 8.69 -1.68 2.49
CA LEU A 82 9.79 -0.73 2.58
C LEU A 82 10.66 -0.88 1.33
N MET A 83 10.72 0.17 0.51
CA MET A 83 11.44 0.21 -0.75
C MET A 83 12.59 1.21 -0.65
N VAL A 84 13.81 0.73 -0.72
CA VAL A 84 15.02 1.52 -0.51
C VAL A 84 15.79 1.64 -1.83
N ASP A 85 15.97 2.86 -2.26
CA ASP A 85 16.85 3.20 -3.38
C ASP A 85 18.30 3.05 -2.94
N THR A 86 19.02 2.13 -3.56
CA THR A 86 20.44 1.90 -3.29
C THR A 86 21.35 2.41 -4.40
N SER A 87 20.84 3.27 -5.29
CA SER A 87 21.63 3.90 -6.34
C SER A 87 22.74 4.80 -5.74
N MET A 88 23.75 5.11 -6.54
CA MET A 88 24.92 5.87 -6.09
C MET A 88 24.62 7.26 -5.53
N SER A 89 23.49 7.86 -5.93
CA SER A 89 23.04 9.15 -5.38
C SER A 89 22.67 9.06 -3.90
N GLN A 90 22.39 7.87 -3.39
CA GLN A 90 21.98 7.61 -2.01
C GLN A 90 23.16 7.24 -1.08
N GLU A 91 24.38 7.04 -1.60
CA GLU A 91 25.53 6.56 -0.83
C GLU A 91 25.75 7.31 0.50
N LYS A 92 25.62 8.64 0.49
CA LYS A 92 25.87 9.46 1.69
C LYS A 92 24.75 9.46 2.74
N VAL A 93 23.55 9.05 2.33
CA VAL A 93 22.36 9.07 3.19
C VAL A 93 21.95 7.68 3.67
N MET A 94 22.54 6.63 3.11
CA MET A 94 22.19 5.24 3.34
C MET A 94 22.22 4.84 4.84
N ASP A 95 23.24 5.26 5.59
CA ASP A 95 23.32 4.95 7.03
C ASP A 95 22.16 5.59 7.82
N ALA A 96 21.78 6.81 7.47
CA ALA A 96 20.67 7.50 8.10
C ALA A 96 19.34 6.82 7.77
N GLU A 97 19.15 6.41 6.50
CA GLU A 97 17.96 5.68 6.03
C GLU A 97 17.80 4.34 6.74
N ARG A 98 18.86 3.54 6.84
CA ARG A 98 18.84 2.25 7.55
C ARG A 98 18.47 2.42 9.01
N GLY A 99 19.13 3.35 9.70
CA GLY A 99 18.86 3.60 11.12
C GLY A 99 17.45 4.10 11.39
N ALA A 100 16.95 5.01 10.56
CA ALA A 100 15.60 5.53 10.70
C ALA A 100 14.53 4.49 10.33
N SER A 101 14.74 3.71 9.27
CA SER A 101 13.86 2.62 8.86
C SER A 101 13.71 1.57 9.97
N MET A 102 14.81 1.23 10.65
CA MET A 102 14.78 0.30 11.79
C MET A 102 13.90 0.85 12.91
N ARG A 103 14.17 2.09 13.35
CA ARG A 103 13.38 2.73 14.43
C ARG A 103 11.90 2.85 14.07
N PHE A 104 11.61 3.18 12.82
CA PHE A 104 10.23 3.23 12.33
C PHE A 104 9.51 1.90 12.45
N LEU A 105 10.16 0.82 12.01
CA LEU A 105 9.60 -0.52 12.11
C LEU A 105 9.39 -0.93 13.57
N GLU A 106 10.35 -0.63 14.46
CA GLU A 106 10.23 -0.90 15.90
C GLU A 106 9.02 -0.18 16.54
N GLN A 107 8.79 1.07 16.17
CA GLN A 107 7.72 1.88 16.75
C GLN A 107 6.33 1.51 16.20
N MET A 108 6.25 1.31 14.90
CA MET A 108 4.98 1.22 14.19
C MET A 108 4.47 -0.22 14.06
N PHE A 109 5.37 -1.19 13.90
CA PHE A 109 5.03 -2.54 13.50
C PHE A 109 4.45 -3.36 14.64
N ARG A 110 3.30 -3.99 14.38
CA ARG A 110 2.61 -4.87 15.33
C ARG A 110 2.74 -6.31 14.85
N GLU A 111 3.69 -7.06 15.41
CA GLU A 111 4.07 -8.41 14.97
C GLU A 111 2.89 -9.40 14.86
N THR A 112 1.82 -9.21 15.63
CA THR A 112 0.65 -10.10 15.59
C THR A 112 -0.37 -9.75 14.52
N LYS A 113 -0.26 -8.57 13.90
CA LYS A 113 -1.29 -8.04 12.99
C LYS A 113 -0.72 -7.57 11.66
N ASP A 114 0.44 -6.93 11.68
CA ASP A 114 1.00 -6.28 10.51
C ASP A 114 1.96 -7.22 9.76
N HIS A 115 2.18 -6.91 8.48
CA HIS A 115 3.15 -7.61 7.65
C HIS A 115 4.06 -6.59 6.97
N VAL A 116 5.30 -6.95 6.77
CA VAL A 116 6.27 -6.10 6.10
C VAL A 116 7.17 -6.91 5.18
N PHE A 117 7.57 -6.32 4.06
CA PHE A 117 8.67 -6.81 3.23
C PHE A 117 9.66 -5.68 2.98
N LEU A 118 10.90 -6.05 2.64
CA LEU A 118 11.97 -5.12 2.31
C LEU A 118 12.47 -5.39 0.90
N MET A 119 12.43 -4.38 0.07
CA MET A 119 12.95 -4.39 -1.29
C MET A 119 13.97 -3.28 -1.48
N GLN A 120 15.14 -3.59 -2.02
CA GLN A 120 16.07 -2.59 -2.50
C GLN A 120 16.07 -2.54 -4.02
N PHE A 121 16.37 -1.39 -4.57
CA PHE A 121 16.47 -1.21 -6.02
C PHE A 121 17.55 -0.19 -6.39
N ASP A 122 18.26 -0.53 -7.40
CA ASP A 122 19.25 0.26 -8.13
C ASP A 122 19.12 -0.10 -9.60
N MET A 123 20.18 -0.59 -10.24
CA MET A 123 20.16 -1.29 -11.54
C MET A 123 19.50 -2.67 -11.49
N THR A 124 19.26 -3.16 -10.28
CA THR A 124 18.62 -4.44 -10.00
C THR A 124 17.50 -4.24 -8.99
N ILE A 125 16.52 -5.13 -9.00
CA ILE A 125 15.44 -5.13 -8.03
C ILE A 125 15.56 -6.38 -7.18
N GLN A 126 15.84 -6.22 -5.88
CA GLN A 126 16.09 -7.32 -4.98
C GLN A 126 15.10 -7.32 -3.82
N LEU A 127 14.36 -8.42 -3.66
CA LEU A 127 13.55 -8.67 -2.47
C LEU A 127 14.48 -9.16 -1.35
N ARG A 128 14.90 -8.26 -0.48
CA ARG A 128 15.84 -8.55 0.62
C ARG A 128 15.19 -9.34 1.73
N GLN A 129 13.94 -9.03 2.04
CA GLN A 129 13.11 -9.78 2.98
C GLN A 129 11.72 -9.95 2.37
N ALA A 130 11.30 -11.20 2.21
CA ALA A 130 9.93 -11.53 1.83
C ALA A 130 8.95 -11.15 2.94
N LEU A 131 7.66 -11.15 2.62
CA LEU A 131 6.61 -10.78 3.55
C LEU A 131 6.72 -11.56 4.88
N THR A 132 6.82 -10.84 5.98
CA THR A 132 6.95 -11.38 7.33
C THR A 132 6.08 -10.62 8.32
N SER A 133 5.65 -11.29 9.39
CA SER A 133 4.99 -10.68 10.55
C SER A 133 5.94 -10.55 11.76
N SER A 134 7.25 -10.71 11.56
CA SER A 134 8.27 -10.58 12.60
C SER A 134 9.33 -9.56 12.20
N LEU A 135 9.81 -8.78 13.19
CA LEU A 135 10.90 -7.82 12.99
C LEU A 135 12.28 -8.48 12.90
N LYS A 136 12.45 -9.67 13.48
CA LYS A 136 13.75 -10.35 13.53
C LYS A 136 14.42 -10.52 12.15
N PRO A 137 13.74 -11.05 11.11
CA PRO A 137 14.35 -11.16 9.78
C PRO A 137 14.76 -9.81 9.18
N LEU A 138 14.08 -8.73 9.53
CA LEU A 138 14.42 -7.38 9.07
C LEU A 138 15.69 -6.86 9.73
N TYR A 139 15.88 -7.13 11.03
CA TYR A 139 17.14 -6.83 11.73
C TYR A 139 18.33 -7.54 11.10
N ASP A 140 18.12 -8.77 10.62
CA ASP A 140 19.17 -9.58 10.03
C ASP A 140 19.58 -9.08 8.62
N VAL A 141 18.69 -8.44 7.86
CA VAL A 141 18.95 -8.04 6.46
C VAL A 141 19.14 -6.54 6.24
N LEU A 142 18.49 -5.69 7.04
CA LEU A 142 18.54 -4.23 6.83
C LEU A 142 19.96 -3.63 6.92
N PRO A 143 20.87 -4.10 7.80
CA PRO A 143 22.25 -3.62 7.82
C PRO A 143 23.04 -3.88 6.52
N PHE A 144 22.57 -4.80 5.67
CA PHE A 144 23.20 -5.15 4.40
C PHE A 144 22.53 -4.51 3.18
N VAL A 145 21.55 -3.64 3.40
CA VAL A 145 20.99 -2.80 2.34
C VAL A 145 21.97 -1.66 2.14
N ASP A 146 22.67 -1.66 1.01
CA ASP A 146 23.72 -0.70 0.73
C ASP A 146 23.86 -0.41 -0.76
N THR A 147 24.50 0.69 -1.09
CA THR A 147 24.82 1.04 -2.47
C THR A 147 25.86 0.06 -3.03
N PRO A 148 25.74 -0.30 -4.32
CA PRO A 148 26.70 -1.19 -4.94
C PRO A 148 28.11 -0.54 -4.97
N THR A 149 29.12 -1.35 -4.73
CA THR A 149 30.51 -0.92 -4.84
C THR A 149 30.89 -0.57 -6.28
N ARG A 150 31.92 0.26 -6.47
CA ARG A 150 32.44 0.57 -7.81
C ARG A 150 32.78 -0.68 -8.62
N ARG A 151 33.23 -1.76 -7.96
CA ARG A 151 33.57 -3.02 -8.61
C ARG A 151 32.32 -3.73 -9.14
N GLU A 152 31.24 -3.73 -8.36
CA GLU A 152 29.95 -4.29 -8.77
C GLU A 152 29.33 -3.51 -9.93
N LEU A 153 29.41 -2.17 -9.88
CA LEU A 153 28.96 -1.31 -10.97
C LEU A 153 29.74 -1.56 -12.27
N MET A 154 31.07 -1.70 -12.18
CA MET A 154 31.89 -2.02 -13.34
C MET A 154 31.60 -3.41 -13.91
N ALA A 155 31.25 -4.38 -13.08
CA ALA A 155 30.87 -5.72 -13.48
C ALA A 155 29.46 -5.79 -14.09
N GLY A 156 28.55 -4.94 -13.62
CA GLY A 156 27.15 -4.86 -14.07
C GLY A 156 26.89 -3.99 -15.31
N GLY A 157 27.86 -3.20 -15.75
CA GLY A 157 27.84 -2.50 -17.04
C GLY A 157 27.20 -1.12 -17.09
N SER A 158 26.46 -0.64 -16.08
CA SER A 158 25.93 0.73 -16.02
C SER A 158 25.48 1.14 -14.63
N ALA A 159 25.32 2.43 -14.40
CA ALA A 159 24.64 2.97 -13.22
C ALA A 159 23.19 3.29 -13.59
N GLY A 160 22.24 3.07 -12.67
CA GLY A 160 20.83 3.37 -12.91
C GLY A 160 19.98 3.17 -11.65
N THR A 161 18.69 3.43 -11.81
CA THR A 161 17.69 3.31 -10.75
C THR A 161 16.37 2.86 -11.36
N LEU A 162 15.96 1.63 -11.10
CA LEU A 162 14.75 1.02 -11.64
C LEU A 162 13.55 1.31 -10.72
N LEU A 163 13.29 2.59 -10.42
CA LEU A 163 12.24 3.01 -9.48
C LEU A 163 10.85 2.55 -9.93
N PHE A 164 10.49 2.81 -11.18
CA PHE A 164 9.13 2.49 -11.65
C PHE A 164 8.92 0.99 -11.78
N ASP A 165 9.92 0.26 -12.28
CA ASP A 165 9.86 -1.20 -12.37
C ASP A 165 9.79 -1.85 -10.97
N ALA A 166 10.51 -1.32 -9.98
CA ALA A 166 10.45 -1.78 -8.59
C ALA A 166 9.06 -1.59 -7.98
N ILE A 167 8.44 -0.43 -8.17
CA ILE A 167 7.07 -0.15 -7.72
C ILE A 167 6.07 -1.10 -8.39
N ILE A 168 6.19 -1.34 -9.70
CA ILE A 168 5.34 -2.26 -10.44
C ILE A 168 5.50 -3.68 -9.90
N LYS A 169 6.73 -4.14 -9.69
CA LYS A 169 7.02 -5.47 -9.15
C LYS A 169 6.43 -5.64 -7.76
N ALA A 170 6.69 -4.71 -6.86
CA ALA A 170 6.12 -4.73 -5.50
C ALA A 170 4.58 -4.74 -5.53
N SER A 171 3.98 -3.90 -6.37
CA SER A 171 2.53 -3.79 -6.49
C SER A 171 1.89 -5.05 -7.07
N LYS A 172 2.42 -5.58 -8.18
CA LYS A 172 1.82 -6.74 -8.89
C LYS A 172 2.08 -8.05 -8.16
N ASP A 173 3.34 -8.29 -7.76
CA ASP A 173 3.78 -9.60 -7.30
C ASP A 173 3.49 -9.82 -5.80
N ILE A 174 3.53 -8.73 -5.00
CA ILE A 174 3.40 -8.84 -3.54
C ILE A 174 2.09 -8.24 -3.06
N MET A 175 1.78 -6.96 -3.40
CA MET A 175 0.65 -6.26 -2.82
C MET A 175 -0.72 -6.69 -3.38
N LYS A 176 -0.82 -6.91 -4.70
CA LYS A 176 -2.10 -7.20 -5.37
C LYS A 176 -2.84 -8.43 -4.84
N PRO A 177 -2.19 -9.57 -4.52
CA PRO A 177 -2.88 -10.74 -3.98
C PRO A 177 -3.34 -10.56 -2.53
N LEU A 178 -2.87 -9.53 -1.83
CA LEU A 178 -3.17 -9.31 -0.42
C LEU A 178 -4.43 -8.46 -0.25
N GLN A 179 -5.15 -8.72 0.85
CA GLN A 179 -6.33 -7.97 1.25
C GLN A 179 -5.97 -7.01 2.41
N GLY A 180 -6.83 -6.03 2.65
CA GLY A 180 -6.66 -5.08 3.76
C GLY A 180 -5.88 -3.83 3.35
N ARG A 181 -5.31 -3.16 4.35
CA ARG A 181 -4.60 -1.89 4.18
C ARG A 181 -3.18 -2.15 3.69
N LYS A 182 -2.78 -1.45 2.64
CA LYS A 182 -1.49 -1.67 1.98
C LYS A 182 -0.80 -0.35 1.68
N ALA A 183 0.48 -0.26 2.01
CA ALA A 183 1.29 0.91 1.70
C ALA A 183 2.71 0.52 1.29
N LEU A 184 3.24 1.21 0.29
CA LEU A 184 4.66 1.23 -0.03
C LEU A 184 5.26 2.51 0.55
N ILE A 185 6.38 2.39 1.25
CA ILE A 185 7.21 3.52 1.67
C ILE A 185 8.45 3.50 0.80
N VAL A 186 8.57 4.49 -0.06
CA VAL A 186 9.63 4.62 -1.06
C VAL A 186 10.61 5.69 -0.58
N LEU A 187 11.85 5.28 -0.31
CA LEU A 187 12.97 6.16 0.02
C LEU A 187 13.83 6.30 -1.25
N SER A 188 13.86 7.48 -1.86
CA SER A 188 14.58 7.72 -3.11
C SER A 188 14.68 9.23 -3.38
N ASP A 189 15.57 9.66 -4.27
CA ASP A 189 15.55 11.01 -4.87
C ASP A 189 14.53 11.13 -6.02
N GLY A 190 13.91 10.00 -6.39
CA GLY A 190 12.86 9.93 -7.41
C GLY A 190 13.37 9.92 -8.85
N VAL A 191 14.67 9.96 -9.06
CA VAL A 191 15.26 9.90 -10.41
C VAL A 191 15.23 8.46 -10.89
N ASP A 192 14.50 8.22 -11.97
CA ASP A 192 14.47 6.91 -12.64
C ASP A 192 15.41 6.91 -13.83
N VAL A 193 16.32 5.93 -13.87
CA VAL A 193 17.25 5.73 -14.99
C VAL A 193 17.33 4.25 -15.29
N GLY A 194 16.59 3.80 -16.31
CA GLY A 194 16.69 2.44 -16.83
C GLY A 194 15.44 1.59 -16.65
N SER A 195 14.37 2.04 -15.97
CA SER A 195 13.11 1.31 -16.00
C SER A 195 12.57 1.15 -17.42
N GLU A 196 12.02 -0.01 -17.74
CA GLU A 196 11.28 -0.24 -18.97
C GLU A 196 9.91 0.47 -18.94
N ALA A 197 9.34 0.57 -17.75
CA ALA A 197 8.04 1.18 -17.51
C ALA A 197 8.14 2.70 -17.28
N HIS A 198 7.01 3.39 -17.48
CA HIS A 198 6.87 4.80 -17.20
C HIS A 198 6.22 5.05 -15.82
N LEU A 199 6.33 6.28 -15.33
CA LEU A 199 5.70 6.74 -14.09
C LEU A 199 4.19 6.42 -14.05
N SER A 200 3.50 6.57 -15.18
CA SER A 200 2.06 6.24 -15.29
C SER A 200 1.77 4.77 -15.01
N ASP A 201 2.65 3.87 -15.45
CA ASP A 201 2.48 2.43 -15.30
C ASP A 201 2.70 2.00 -13.83
N ALA A 202 3.66 2.63 -13.15
CA ALA A 202 3.89 2.44 -11.71
C ALA A 202 2.69 2.90 -10.88
N ILE A 203 2.14 4.09 -11.17
CA ILE A 203 0.92 4.60 -10.53
C ILE A 203 -0.26 3.65 -10.78
N GLU A 204 -0.46 3.22 -12.02
CA GLU A 204 -1.52 2.30 -12.38
C GLU A 204 -1.38 0.96 -11.64
N ALA A 205 -0.18 0.41 -11.55
CA ALA A 205 0.06 -0.84 -10.84
C ALA A 205 -0.28 -0.74 -9.35
N ALA A 206 0.11 0.35 -8.69
CA ALA A 206 -0.22 0.61 -7.28
C ALA A 206 -1.74 0.78 -7.07
N GLN A 207 -2.41 1.52 -7.96
CA GLN A 207 -3.86 1.70 -7.89
C GLN A 207 -4.64 0.41 -8.13
N ARG A 208 -4.20 -0.45 -9.07
CA ARG A 208 -4.78 -1.79 -9.30
C ARG A 208 -4.55 -2.75 -8.12
N ALA A 209 -3.53 -2.48 -7.33
CA ALA A 209 -3.21 -3.23 -6.12
C ALA A 209 -3.86 -2.63 -4.85
N ASP A 210 -4.65 -1.57 -4.95
CA ASP A 210 -5.21 -0.80 -3.83
C ASP A 210 -4.13 -0.42 -2.80
N THR A 211 -2.97 0.05 -3.27
CA THR A 211 -1.79 0.32 -2.47
C THR A 211 -1.47 1.81 -2.46
N LEU A 212 -1.35 2.38 -1.27
CA LEU A 212 -0.88 3.75 -1.07
C LEU A 212 0.63 3.82 -1.30
N ILE A 213 1.13 4.92 -1.84
CA ILE A 213 2.57 5.17 -1.92
C ILE A 213 2.92 6.39 -1.08
N TYR A 214 3.72 6.17 -0.04
CA TYR A 214 4.37 7.22 0.72
C TYR A 214 5.77 7.42 0.17
N SER A 215 6.03 8.59 -0.37
CA SER A 215 7.32 8.92 -0.97
C SER A 215 8.13 9.81 -0.03
N ILE A 216 9.32 9.36 0.33
CA ILE A 216 10.28 10.11 1.15
C ILE A 216 11.44 10.49 0.24
N GLU A 217 11.51 11.79 -0.08
CA GLU A 217 12.61 12.33 -0.88
C GLU A 217 13.85 12.48 -0.03
N PHE A 218 14.87 11.74 -0.41
CA PHE A 218 16.24 11.94 0.02
C PHE A 218 17.03 12.48 -1.17
N SER A 219 17.58 13.67 -1.05
CA SER A 219 18.44 14.23 -2.09
C SER A 219 19.74 14.74 -1.51
N ASP A 220 20.87 14.22 -2.02
CA ASP A 220 22.15 14.88 -1.84
C ASP A 220 22.31 15.97 -2.92
N ALA A 221 22.02 17.22 -2.56
CA ALA A 221 22.20 18.36 -3.45
C ALA A 221 23.64 18.49 -3.99
N THR A 222 24.61 17.80 -3.39
CA THR A 222 26.02 17.82 -3.83
C THR A 222 26.32 16.76 -4.89
N PHE A 223 25.52 15.70 -4.98
CA PHE A 223 25.73 14.61 -5.95
C PHE A 223 25.49 15.06 -7.40
N TYR A 224 24.38 15.78 -7.61
CA TYR A 224 24.01 16.22 -8.96
C TYR A 224 24.69 17.51 -9.40
N GLY A 225 25.38 18.23 -8.53
CA GLY A 225 25.99 19.52 -8.84
C GLY A 225 24.96 20.65 -9.04
N ARG A 226 25.43 21.89 -9.20
CA ARG A 226 24.56 23.09 -9.34
C ARG A 226 23.78 23.18 -10.67
N HIS A 227 24.06 22.32 -11.64
CA HIS A 227 23.52 22.40 -13.00
C HIS A 227 22.77 21.14 -13.45
N PHE A 228 22.42 20.23 -12.53
CA PHE A 228 21.62 19.07 -12.91
C PHE A 228 20.16 19.51 -13.13
N LEU A 229 19.73 19.48 -14.38
CA LEU A 229 18.37 19.86 -14.79
C LEU A 229 17.29 18.85 -14.33
N GLY A 230 17.69 17.67 -13.87
CA GLY A 230 16.78 16.59 -13.41
C GLY A 230 16.28 16.69 -11.97
N GLY A 231 16.81 17.62 -11.15
CA GLY A 231 16.46 17.68 -9.71
C GLY A 231 14.97 17.92 -9.39
N ASN A 232 14.21 18.50 -10.32
CA ASN A 232 12.77 18.66 -10.17
C ASN A 232 11.97 17.49 -10.74
N GLU A 233 12.52 16.70 -11.66
CA GLU A 233 11.81 15.59 -12.30
C GLU A 233 11.58 14.45 -11.32
N GLY A 234 12.61 14.03 -10.58
CA GLY A 234 12.50 13.01 -9.56
C GLY A 234 11.52 13.40 -8.45
N ARG A 235 11.67 14.64 -7.93
CA ARG A 235 10.73 15.20 -6.95
C ARG A 235 9.28 15.18 -7.47
N ASN A 236 9.06 15.60 -8.70
CA ASN A 236 7.73 15.62 -9.31
C ASN A 236 7.16 14.20 -9.49
N ALA A 237 8.01 13.22 -9.82
CA ALA A 237 7.62 11.82 -9.91
C ALA A 237 7.17 11.29 -8.55
N LEU A 238 7.95 11.53 -7.48
CA LEU A 238 7.59 11.14 -6.11
C LEU A 238 6.30 11.80 -5.64
N MET A 239 6.14 13.10 -5.87
CA MET A 239 4.90 13.83 -5.55
C MET A 239 3.69 13.24 -6.27
N LYS A 240 3.84 12.88 -7.54
CA LYS A 240 2.76 12.32 -8.35
C LYS A 240 2.41 10.90 -7.93
N LEU A 241 3.40 10.05 -7.64
CA LEU A 241 3.22 8.71 -7.06
C LEU A 241 2.37 8.78 -5.79
N ALA A 242 2.76 9.64 -4.85
CA ALA A 242 2.05 9.82 -3.59
C ALA A 242 0.62 10.34 -3.82
N SER A 243 0.46 11.47 -4.49
CA SER A 243 -0.85 12.13 -4.64
C SER A 243 -1.88 11.30 -5.40
N GLU A 244 -1.47 10.58 -6.45
CA GLU A 244 -2.40 9.78 -7.27
C GLU A 244 -2.82 8.47 -6.61
N THR A 245 -1.99 7.93 -5.70
CA THR A 245 -2.30 6.70 -4.97
C THR A 245 -2.97 6.96 -3.62
N GLY A 246 -2.96 8.22 -3.14
CA GLY A 246 -3.56 8.62 -1.87
C GLY A 246 -2.63 8.54 -0.66
N GLY A 247 -1.34 8.37 -0.89
CA GLY A 247 -0.30 8.49 0.14
C GLY A 247 0.26 9.91 0.25
N GLY A 248 1.32 10.09 1.05
CA GLY A 248 1.98 11.36 1.34
C GLY A 248 3.34 11.50 0.68
N PHE A 249 3.72 12.75 0.36
CA PHE A 249 5.06 13.10 -0.07
C PHE A 249 5.77 13.92 1.01
N PHE A 250 6.99 13.52 1.35
CA PHE A 250 7.83 14.18 2.34
C PHE A 250 9.24 14.38 1.79
N SER A 251 9.88 15.48 2.17
CA SER A 251 11.27 15.77 1.80
C SER A 251 12.10 15.94 3.07
N VAL A 252 13.14 15.13 3.20
CA VAL A 252 14.07 15.20 4.33
C VAL A 252 14.83 16.52 4.29
N SER A 253 14.90 17.20 5.42
CA SER A 253 15.55 18.48 5.55
C SER A 253 16.06 18.72 6.97
N LYS A 254 16.80 19.82 7.18
CA LYS A 254 17.22 20.24 8.54
C LYS A 254 16.03 20.54 9.47
N LYS A 255 14.85 20.84 8.92
CA LYS A 255 13.63 21.17 9.69
C LYS A 255 12.72 19.97 9.89
N LEU A 256 12.84 18.94 9.05
CA LEU A 256 12.02 17.74 9.08
C LEU A 256 12.93 16.53 8.87
N SER A 257 13.29 15.87 9.96
CA SER A 257 14.14 14.68 9.91
C SER A 257 13.37 13.46 9.40
N ILE A 258 14.09 12.42 9.01
CA ILE A 258 13.46 11.17 8.54
C ILE A 258 12.65 10.50 9.65
N GLU A 259 13.09 10.58 10.90
CA GLU A 259 12.36 10.04 12.04
C GLU A 259 11.02 10.76 12.24
N GLN A 260 11.02 12.09 12.10
CA GLN A 260 9.79 12.88 12.16
C GLN A 260 8.85 12.52 11.00
N ILE A 261 9.38 12.33 9.80
CA ILE A 261 8.60 11.89 8.63
C ILE A 261 7.96 10.52 8.89
N PHE A 262 8.73 9.57 9.41
CA PHE A 262 8.19 8.25 9.73
C PHE A 262 7.09 8.32 10.80
N SER A 263 7.25 9.17 11.82
CA SER A 263 6.20 9.39 12.83
C SER A 263 4.92 9.99 12.22
N LEU A 264 5.05 10.90 11.25
CA LEU A 264 3.90 11.44 10.50
C LEU A 264 3.21 10.36 9.67
N ILE A 265 3.97 9.55 8.94
CA ILE A 265 3.44 8.43 8.14
C ILE A 265 2.71 7.41 9.03
N GLU A 266 3.30 7.08 10.18
CA GLU A 266 2.66 6.21 11.16
C GLU A 266 1.30 6.79 11.61
N ALA A 267 1.31 8.06 12.03
CA ALA A 267 0.10 8.74 12.48
C ALA A 267 -0.98 8.74 11.38
N GLU A 268 -0.61 9.04 10.14
CA GLU A 268 -1.52 8.98 8.99
C GLU A 268 -2.06 7.56 8.78
N LEU A 269 -1.18 6.57 8.68
CA LEU A 269 -1.56 5.18 8.43
C LEU A 269 -2.45 4.60 9.55
N ARG A 270 -2.33 5.07 10.79
CA ARG A 270 -3.15 4.59 11.92
C ARG A 270 -4.47 5.34 12.06
N ASN A 271 -4.62 6.51 11.44
CA ASN A 271 -5.76 7.40 11.66
C ASN A 271 -6.57 7.73 10.39
N GLN A 272 -6.56 6.84 9.41
CA GLN A 272 -7.32 7.04 8.17
C GLN A 272 -8.81 6.79 8.36
N TYR A 273 -9.61 7.59 7.67
CA TYR A 273 -11.00 7.25 7.42
C TYR A 273 -11.09 6.19 6.32
N SER A 274 -11.98 5.23 6.49
CA SER A 274 -12.38 4.28 5.45
C SER A 274 -13.75 4.69 4.94
N ILE A 275 -13.83 5.08 3.67
CA ILE A 275 -15.06 5.53 3.02
C ILE A 275 -15.43 4.52 1.95
N GLY A 276 -16.60 3.90 2.12
CA GLY A 276 -17.12 2.90 1.20
C GLY A 276 -18.42 3.34 0.52
N TYR A 277 -18.51 3.09 -0.78
CA TYR A 277 -19.73 3.33 -1.57
C TYR A 277 -19.94 2.23 -2.59
N VAL A 278 -21.14 2.14 -3.12
CA VAL A 278 -21.48 1.27 -4.24
C VAL A 278 -21.70 2.18 -5.45
N SER A 279 -20.90 1.97 -6.50
CA SER A 279 -21.03 2.77 -7.71
C SER A 279 -22.41 2.62 -8.33
N ASP A 280 -23.01 3.73 -8.74
CA ASP A 280 -24.28 3.78 -9.47
C ASP A 280 -24.12 3.42 -10.97
N LYS A 281 -22.85 3.32 -11.45
CA LYS A 281 -22.52 2.92 -12.82
C LYS A 281 -22.23 1.42 -12.87
N PRO A 282 -23.00 0.62 -13.63
CA PRO A 282 -22.65 -0.77 -13.85
C PRO A 282 -21.22 -0.93 -14.42
N CYS A 283 -20.51 -1.95 -13.98
CA CYS A 283 -19.19 -2.27 -14.49
C CYS A 283 -19.28 -3.49 -15.42
N THR A 284 -19.37 -3.27 -16.72
CA THR A 284 -19.45 -4.31 -17.74
C THR A 284 -18.08 -4.65 -18.33
N ILE A 285 -17.15 -3.72 -18.27
CA ILE A 285 -15.76 -3.88 -18.70
C ILE A 285 -14.85 -3.29 -17.62
N SER A 286 -13.64 -3.84 -17.52
CA SER A 286 -12.64 -3.30 -16.59
C SER A 286 -12.16 -1.93 -17.06
N GLU A 287 -12.26 -0.92 -16.21
CA GLU A 287 -11.90 0.46 -16.51
C GLU A 287 -11.39 1.22 -15.28
N PHE A 288 -10.61 2.27 -15.48
CA PHE A 288 -10.36 3.22 -14.41
C PHE A 288 -11.53 4.20 -14.26
N ARG A 289 -11.94 4.44 -13.02
CA ARG A 289 -12.93 5.44 -12.65
C ARG A 289 -12.31 6.47 -11.73
N LYS A 290 -12.56 7.74 -12.02
CA LYS A 290 -12.05 8.85 -11.22
C LYS A 290 -12.85 8.98 -9.94
N ILE A 291 -12.15 9.16 -8.83
CA ILE A 291 -12.71 9.52 -7.53
C ILE A 291 -12.34 10.97 -7.22
N GLN A 292 -13.31 11.75 -6.82
CA GLN A 292 -13.08 13.07 -6.27
C GLN A 292 -13.77 13.17 -4.91
N LEU A 293 -12.94 13.29 -3.88
CA LEU A 293 -13.39 13.44 -2.50
C LEU A 293 -13.05 14.84 -2.01
N THR A 294 -14.03 15.53 -1.49
CA THR A 294 -13.88 16.89 -0.96
C THR A 294 -14.62 17.01 0.36
N LEU A 295 -14.31 18.04 1.14
CA LEU A 295 -14.99 18.37 2.38
C LEU A 295 -15.90 19.58 2.20
N LYS A 296 -16.98 19.60 2.95
CA LYS A 296 -17.86 20.77 3.06
C LYS A 296 -17.16 21.92 3.78
N GLN A 297 -16.33 21.59 4.76
CA GLN A 297 -15.52 22.54 5.51
C GLN A 297 -14.33 23.01 4.68
N LYS A 298 -14.12 24.31 4.64
CA LYS A 298 -12.96 24.93 3.94
C LYS A 298 -11.71 24.88 4.82
N GLY A 299 -10.54 24.88 4.18
CA GLY A 299 -9.25 24.97 4.88
C GLY A 299 -8.65 23.66 5.31
N LEU A 300 -9.34 22.55 5.08
CA LEU A 300 -8.84 21.19 5.28
C LEU A 300 -8.31 20.63 3.94
N ILE A 301 -7.32 19.76 4.04
CA ILE A 301 -6.69 19.05 2.93
C ILE A 301 -7.13 17.59 3.01
N VAL A 302 -7.65 17.08 1.90
CA VAL A 302 -8.06 15.68 1.76
C VAL A 302 -7.01 14.95 0.93
N GLN A 303 -6.45 13.89 1.48
CA GLN A 303 -5.52 13.01 0.82
C GLN A 303 -6.21 11.66 0.62
N ALA A 304 -6.43 11.29 -0.63
CA ALA A 304 -7.08 10.05 -1.04
C ALA A 304 -6.68 9.72 -2.48
N ARG A 305 -6.82 8.46 -2.87
CA ARG A 305 -6.57 8.08 -4.27
C ARG A 305 -7.49 8.83 -5.23
N THR A 306 -6.99 9.15 -6.41
CA THR A 306 -7.73 9.92 -7.42
C THR A 306 -8.55 9.05 -8.36
N LYS A 307 -8.26 7.75 -8.42
CA LYS A 307 -8.97 6.78 -9.25
C LYS A 307 -8.82 5.36 -8.70
N TYR A 308 -9.66 4.45 -9.17
CA TYR A 308 -9.59 3.04 -8.87
C TYR A 308 -9.87 2.19 -10.11
N TRP A 309 -9.41 0.95 -10.08
CA TRP A 309 -9.67 -0.03 -11.12
C TRP A 309 -10.99 -0.76 -10.86
N ALA A 310 -12.02 -0.42 -11.62
CA ALA A 310 -13.29 -1.11 -11.58
C ALA A 310 -13.22 -2.41 -12.41
N GLN A 311 -13.82 -3.48 -11.90
CA GLN A 311 -13.90 -4.78 -12.57
C GLN A 311 -15.34 -5.26 -12.58
N PRO A 312 -15.79 -6.01 -13.64
CA PRO A 312 -17.12 -6.63 -13.69
C PRO A 312 -17.43 -7.57 -12.55
#